data_d06c3936284dcb97b743d564db6a761e
#
_entry.id   d06c3936284dcb97b743d564db6a761e
#
_cell.length_a   1.000
_cell.length_b   1.000
_cell.length_c   1.000
_cell.angle_alpha   90.00
_cell.angle_beta   90.00
_cell.angle_gamma   90.00
#
_symmetry.space_group_name_H-M   'P 1'
#
loop_
_entity.id
_entity.type
_entity.pdbx_description
1 polymer ?
#
loop_
_entity_poly.entity_id
_entity_poly.type
_entity_poly.pdbx_seq_one_letter_code
_entity_poly.pdbx_strand_id
1 'polypeptide(L)'
;AGGTLALPEFYDEVLNQTGYVRALEEKKDMESRGRIENVQELKSNILGFLEQDPEDATLSGFLNEIALYTDLDSVEADDNCVTMMTIHSAKGLEFPVVYVVGMEEGIFPGAASMYDEEELEEERRLCYVAMTRAREKLVMTNARQRMLYGRTSANKASRFLDEIPEEDMRCLLYTSDAADEG
;
A
#
# COMPACT_ATOMS: atom_id res chain seq x y z
N ALA A 1 17.85 32.12 -21.44
CA ALA A 1 18.11 30.72 -21.69
C ALA A 1 17.84 29.96 -20.38
N GLY A 2 16.63 29.46 -20.17
CA GLY A 2 16.29 28.59 -19.04
C GLY A 2 16.72 27.18 -19.41
N GLY A 3 17.87 26.74 -18.95
CA GLY A 3 18.29 25.35 -19.06
C GLY A 3 17.36 24.50 -18.20
N THR A 4 16.76 23.48 -18.79
CA THR A 4 16.04 22.44 -18.05
C THR A 4 17.08 21.67 -17.24
N LEU A 5 16.95 21.65 -15.92
CA LEU A 5 17.82 20.87 -15.04
C LEU A 5 17.69 19.38 -15.38
N ALA A 6 18.78 18.62 -15.34
CA ALA A 6 18.70 17.19 -15.40
C ALA A 6 17.93 16.65 -14.18
N LEU A 7 17.28 15.49 -14.32
CA LEU A 7 16.39 14.94 -13.28
C LEU A 7 17.07 14.83 -11.90
N PRO A 8 18.32 14.35 -11.76
CA PRO A 8 19.02 14.34 -10.47
C PRO A 8 19.27 15.73 -9.89
N GLU A 9 19.63 16.69 -10.75
CA GLU A 9 19.86 18.08 -10.36
C GLU A 9 18.53 18.76 -9.91
N PHE A 10 17.46 18.48 -10.63
CA PHE A 10 16.11 18.94 -10.24
C PHE A 10 15.71 18.37 -8.87
N TYR A 11 15.97 17.09 -8.63
CA TYR A 11 15.68 16.44 -7.35
C TYR A 11 16.46 17.09 -6.20
N ASP A 12 17.76 17.30 -6.37
CA ASP A 12 18.59 17.98 -5.38
C ASP A 12 18.11 19.41 -5.11
N GLU A 13 17.72 20.14 -6.14
CA GLU A 13 17.19 21.50 -6.01
C GLU A 13 15.86 21.52 -5.23
N VAL A 14 14.96 20.56 -5.47
CA VAL A 14 13.71 20.44 -4.69
C VAL A 14 14.02 20.20 -3.21
N LEU A 15 14.94 19.30 -2.88
CA LEU A 15 15.34 19.04 -1.49
C LEU A 15 15.97 20.27 -0.82
N ASN A 16 16.82 20.98 -1.55
CA ASN A 16 17.47 22.19 -1.06
C ASN A 16 16.47 23.33 -0.82
N GLN A 17 15.59 23.61 -1.76
CA GLN A 17 14.61 24.69 -1.66
C GLN A 17 13.56 24.44 -0.60
N THR A 18 13.10 23.19 -0.46
CA THR A 18 12.13 22.82 0.58
C THR A 18 12.75 22.72 1.97
N GLY A 19 14.06 22.53 2.06
CA GLY A 19 14.76 22.29 3.32
C GLY A 19 14.35 20.98 4.01
N TYR A 20 13.77 20.03 3.25
CA TYR A 20 13.16 18.81 3.80
C TYR A 20 14.19 17.96 4.59
N VAL A 21 15.36 17.70 3.98
CA VAL A 21 16.42 16.92 4.64
C VAL A 21 16.92 17.64 5.89
N ARG A 22 17.13 18.96 5.82
CA ARG A 22 17.57 19.76 6.96
C ARG A 22 16.57 19.69 8.12
N ALA A 23 15.28 19.75 7.83
CA ALA A 23 14.23 19.63 8.86
C ALA A 23 14.22 18.24 9.53
N LEU A 24 14.58 17.17 8.80
CA LEU A 24 14.73 15.83 9.36
C LEU A 24 16.01 15.71 10.21
N GLU A 25 17.12 16.28 9.77
CA GLU A 25 18.40 16.29 10.52
C GLU A 25 18.29 17.00 11.87
N GLU A 26 17.47 18.05 11.95
CA GLU A 26 17.22 18.80 13.19
C GLU A 26 16.48 17.97 14.24
N LYS A 27 15.60 17.01 13.85
CA LYS A 27 14.83 16.17 14.76
C LYS A 27 15.65 15.10 15.47
N LYS A 28 16.71 14.60 14.86
CA LYS A 28 17.67 13.62 15.42
C LYS A 28 17.08 12.31 15.96
N ASP A 29 15.86 11.96 15.61
CA ASP A 29 15.23 10.71 15.98
C ASP A 29 15.51 9.59 14.96
N MET A 30 15.21 8.32 15.33
CA MET A 30 15.42 7.15 14.47
C MET A 30 14.54 7.19 13.22
N GLU A 31 13.32 7.70 13.35
CA GLU A 31 12.37 7.81 12.24
C GLU A 31 12.87 8.79 11.18
N SER A 32 13.39 9.96 11.61
CA SER A 32 13.95 10.94 10.70
C SER A 32 15.18 10.42 9.96
N ARG A 33 16.00 9.58 10.60
CA ARG A 33 17.14 8.93 9.92
C ARG A 33 16.67 7.99 8.82
N GLY A 34 15.69 7.12 9.09
CA GLY A 34 15.11 6.24 8.07
C GLY A 34 14.52 7.02 6.90
N ARG A 35 13.88 8.17 7.16
CA ARG A 35 13.36 9.04 6.10
C ARG A 35 14.47 9.67 5.25
N ILE A 36 15.61 10.02 5.86
CA ILE A 36 16.79 10.52 5.12
C ILE A 36 17.37 9.41 4.22
N GLU A 37 17.46 8.17 4.74
CA GLU A 37 17.90 7.03 3.97
C GLU A 37 16.99 6.79 2.76
N ASN A 38 15.66 6.82 2.94
CA ASN A 38 14.69 6.70 1.85
C ASN A 38 14.84 7.80 0.79
N VAL A 39 15.13 9.04 1.20
CA VAL A 39 15.41 10.14 0.28
C VAL A 39 16.68 9.89 -0.54
N GLN A 40 17.73 9.33 0.08
CA GLN A 40 18.96 8.98 -0.61
C GLN A 40 18.75 7.80 -1.58
N GLU A 41 17.97 6.81 -1.17
CA GLU A 41 17.61 5.65 -2.01
C GLU A 41 16.81 6.09 -3.23
N LEU A 42 15.84 7.01 -3.08
CA LEU A 42 15.09 7.55 -4.21
C LEU A 42 16.02 8.25 -5.23
N LYS A 43 17.07 8.94 -4.76
CA LYS A 43 18.08 9.51 -5.67
C LYS A 43 18.84 8.42 -6.44
N SER A 44 19.16 7.30 -5.78
CA SER A 44 19.81 6.16 -6.43
C SER A 44 18.90 5.53 -7.50
N ASN A 45 17.60 5.45 -7.21
CA ASN A 45 16.61 4.96 -8.18
C ASN A 45 16.48 5.88 -9.39
N ILE A 46 16.55 7.21 -9.21
CA ILE A 46 16.60 8.17 -10.32
C ILE A 46 17.82 7.93 -11.21
N LEU A 47 18.98 7.71 -10.61
CA LEU A 47 20.20 7.44 -11.37
C LEU A 47 20.11 6.10 -12.14
N GLY A 48 19.58 5.05 -11.50
CA GLY A 48 19.35 3.76 -12.15
C GLY A 48 18.38 3.86 -13.33
N PHE A 49 17.28 4.62 -13.18
CA PHE A 49 16.34 4.88 -14.28
C PHE A 49 17.00 5.53 -15.48
N LEU A 50 17.82 6.54 -15.26
CA LEU A 50 18.53 7.24 -16.34
C LEU A 50 19.54 6.35 -17.07
N GLU A 51 20.09 5.33 -16.41
CA GLU A 51 20.97 4.35 -17.03
C GLU A 51 20.21 3.33 -17.89
N GLN A 52 18.99 2.98 -17.47
CA GLN A 52 18.14 1.97 -18.14
C GLN A 52 17.40 2.54 -19.34
N ASP A 53 16.85 3.74 -19.22
CA ASP A 53 16.10 4.41 -20.28
C ASP A 53 16.57 5.85 -20.52
N PRO A 54 17.70 6.05 -21.23
CA PRO A 54 18.21 7.37 -21.53
C PRO A 54 17.32 8.21 -22.46
N GLU A 55 16.40 7.56 -23.22
CA GLU A 55 15.53 8.24 -24.17
C GLU A 55 14.32 8.90 -23.48
N ASP A 56 13.82 8.31 -22.39
CA ASP A 56 12.72 8.87 -21.58
C ASP A 56 13.21 9.45 -20.25
N ALA A 57 14.39 10.05 -20.24
CA ALA A 57 15.02 10.69 -19.08
C ALA A 57 14.26 11.94 -18.57
N THR A 58 12.93 11.81 -18.46
CA THR A 58 12.02 12.88 -18.04
C THR A 58 11.45 12.62 -16.64
N LEU A 59 11.03 13.69 -15.95
CA LEU A 59 10.29 13.54 -14.68
C LEU A 59 9.02 12.71 -14.86
N SER A 60 8.31 12.89 -15.97
CA SER A 60 7.09 12.15 -16.25
C SER A 60 7.37 10.66 -16.46
N GLY A 61 8.41 10.32 -17.21
CA GLY A 61 8.86 8.93 -17.40
C GLY A 61 9.20 8.26 -16.05
N PHE A 62 10.01 8.93 -15.25
CA PHE A 62 10.37 8.44 -13.93
C PHE A 62 9.17 8.25 -13.00
N LEU A 63 8.22 9.18 -12.97
CA LEU A 63 7.00 9.05 -12.16
C LEU A 63 6.09 7.92 -12.65
N ASN A 64 6.01 7.70 -13.97
CA ASN A 64 5.28 6.57 -14.53
C ASN A 64 5.94 5.24 -14.15
N GLU A 65 7.27 5.15 -14.19
CA GLU A 65 7.99 3.95 -13.78
C GLU A 65 7.79 3.64 -12.30
N ILE A 66 7.94 4.64 -11.42
CA ILE A 66 7.68 4.45 -9.97
C ILE A 66 6.23 3.99 -9.74
N ALA A 67 5.26 4.52 -10.49
CA ALA A 67 3.86 4.11 -10.36
C ALA A 67 3.64 2.64 -10.78
N LEU A 68 4.53 2.10 -11.63
CA LEU A 68 4.53 0.68 -12.04
C LEU A 68 5.40 -0.19 -11.13
N TYR A 69 6.36 0.44 -10.42
CA TYR A 69 7.29 -0.25 -9.53
C TYR A 69 6.55 -0.62 -8.25
N THR A 70 6.28 -1.89 -8.09
CA THR A 70 5.88 -2.45 -6.81
C THR A 70 7.10 -3.06 -6.15
N ASP A 71 7.25 -2.91 -4.84
CA ASP A 71 8.33 -3.51 -4.02
C ASP A 71 8.49 -5.04 -4.24
N LEU A 72 7.56 -5.65 -4.96
CA LEU A 72 7.51 -7.07 -5.31
C LEU A 72 8.45 -7.47 -6.44
N ASP A 73 8.85 -6.53 -7.30
CA ASP A 73 9.80 -6.84 -8.38
C ASP A 73 11.23 -7.05 -7.85
N SER A 74 11.50 -6.60 -6.62
CA SER A 74 12.78 -6.79 -5.92
C SER A 74 12.82 -8.00 -4.98
N VAL A 75 11.67 -8.64 -4.72
CA VAL A 75 11.62 -9.88 -3.93
C VAL A 75 11.90 -11.05 -4.86
N GLU A 76 13.12 -11.61 -4.82
CA GLU A 76 13.36 -12.94 -5.33
C GLU A 76 12.29 -13.84 -4.74
N ALA A 77 11.44 -14.42 -5.59
CA ALA A 77 10.33 -15.26 -5.17
C ALA A 77 10.91 -16.49 -4.44
N ASP A 78 11.12 -16.36 -3.15
CA ASP A 78 11.22 -17.51 -2.28
C ASP A 78 9.81 -18.12 -2.24
N ASP A 79 9.63 -19.25 -2.91
CA ASP A 79 8.33 -19.94 -3.07
C ASP A 79 7.64 -20.27 -1.73
N ASN A 80 8.25 -19.96 -0.61
CA ASN A 80 7.77 -20.29 0.74
C ASN A 80 7.56 -19.06 1.62
N CYS A 81 7.18 -17.93 1.06
CA CYS A 81 6.88 -16.71 1.81
C CYS A 81 5.43 -16.25 1.66
N VAL A 82 4.95 -15.53 2.68
CA VAL A 82 3.68 -14.80 2.63
C VAL A 82 4.00 -13.33 2.34
N THR A 83 3.56 -12.86 1.18
CA THR A 83 3.75 -11.47 0.79
C THR A 83 2.67 -10.59 1.43
N MET A 84 3.07 -9.53 2.11
CA MET A 84 2.19 -8.54 2.72
C MET A 84 2.34 -7.21 1.99
N MET A 85 1.20 -6.61 1.60
CA MET A 85 1.19 -5.36 0.87
C MET A 85 -0.10 -4.57 1.09
N THR A 86 -0.14 -3.32 0.66
CA THR A 86 -1.40 -2.57 0.58
C THR A 86 -2.20 -3.01 -0.65
N ILE A 87 -3.52 -2.76 -0.64
CA ILE A 87 -4.37 -3.05 -1.81
C ILE A 87 -3.92 -2.21 -3.02
N HIS A 88 -3.47 -0.98 -2.79
CA HIS A 88 -2.95 -0.12 -3.85
C HIS A 88 -1.72 -0.72 -4.54
N SER A 89 -0.80 -1.27 -3.76
CA SER A 89 0.40 -1.94 -4.28
C SER A 89 0.08 -3.26 -5.00
N ALA A 90 -1.08 -3.86 -4.73
CA ALA A 90 -1.51 -5.10 -5.38
C ALA A 90 -2.12 -4.87 -6.78
N LYS A 91 -2.27 -3.62 -7.23
CA LYS A 91 -2.83 -3.31 -8.55
C LYS A 91 -1.93 -3.88 -9.66
N GLY A 92 -2.51 -4.70 -10.55
CA GLY A 92 -1.79 -5.35 -11.66
C GLY A 92 -1.17 -6.70 -11.32
N LEU A 93 -1.07 -7.06 -10.03
CA LEU A 93 -0.56 -8.34 -9.58
C LEU A 93 -1.70 -9.36 -9.39
N GLU A 94 -1.37 -10.64 -9.39
CA GLU A 94 -2.33 -11.73 -9.14
C GLU A 94 -1.67 -12.84 -8.35
N PHE A 95 -2.40 -13.43 -7.41
CA PHE A 95 -1.92 -14.48 -6.52
C PHE A 95 -2.89 -15.67 -6.50
N PRO A 96 -2.41 -16.90 -6.33
CA PRO A 96 -3.31 -18.06 -6.17
C PRO A 96 -4.27 -17.87 -5.00
N VAL A 97 -3.78 -17.37 -3.87
CA VAL A 97 -4.55 -17.15 -2.65
C VAL A 97 -4.34 -15.74 -2.15
N VAL A 98 -5.43 -15.04 -1.86
CA VAL A 98 -5.41 -13.66 -1.32
C VAL A 98 -6.18 -13.61 -0.01
N TYR A 99 -5.56 -13.01 1.00
CA TYR A 99 -6.21 -12.66 2.26
C TYR A 99 -6.39 -11.14 2.34
N VAL A 100 -7.64 -10.68 2.33
CA VAL A 100 -7.97 -9.27 2.60
C VAL A 100 -8.31 -9.15 4.07
N VAL A 101 -7.47 -8.45 4.83
CA VAL A 101 -7.62 -8.36 6.28
C VAL A 101 -8.21 -7.01 6.69
N GLY A 102 -8.95 -6.98 7.82
CA GLY A 102 -9.52 -5.73 8.34
C GLY A 102 -10.78 -5.27 7.63
N MET A 103 -11.62 -6.19 7.14
CA MET A 103 -12.91 -5.87 6.53
C MET A 103 -13.91 -5.39 7.59
N GLU A 104 -13.69 -4.18 8.10
CA GLU A 104 -14.42 -3.59 9.23
C GLU A 104 -14.70 -2.11 8.96
N GLU A 105 -15.90 -1.64 9.33
CA GLU A 105 -16.25 -0.22 9.28
C GLU A 105 -15.23 0.61 10.06
N GLY A 106 -14.72 1.68 9.43
CA GLY A 106 -13.68 2.53 10.00
C GLY A 106 -12.25 2.06 9.74
N ILE A 107 -12.07 0.87 9.15
CA ILE A 107 -10.77 0.35 8.68
C ILE A 107 -10.82 0.21 7.16
N PHE A 108 -11.76 -0.57 6.64
CA PHE A 108 -12.03 -0.73 5.23
C PHE A 108 -13.53 -0.97 5.00
N PRO A 109 -14.27 0.09 4.61
CA PRO A 109 -13.85 1.47 4.30
C PRO A 109 -13.26 2.22 5.49
N GLY A 110 -12.34 3.15 5.18
CA GLY A 110 -11.70 4.02 6.17
C GLY A 110 -12.69 4.94 6.88
N ALA A 111 -12.38 5.35 8.12
CA ALA A 111 -13.28 6.19 8.91
C ALA A 111 -13.61 7.54 8.24
N ALA A 112 -12.67 8.14 7.50
CA ALA A 112 -12.89 9.39 6.77
C ALA A 112 -13.86 9.19 5.60
N SER A 113 -13.65 8.14 4.81
CA SER A 113 -14.45 7.83 3.62
C SER A 113 -15.90 7.47 3.92
N MET A 114 -16.23 7.11 5.16
CA MET A 114 -17.61 6.76 5.55
C MET A 114 -18.60 7.93 5.45
N TYR A 115 -18.11 9.17 5.43
CA TYR A 115 -18.92 10.39 5.42
C TYR A 115 -18.88 11.14 4.10
N ASP A 116 -18.10 10.64 3.12
CA ASP A 116 -17.97 11.20 1.79
C ASP A 116 -18.28 10.13 0.75
N GLU A 117 -19.28 10.41 -0.09
CA GLU A 117 -19.79 9.43 -1.06
C GLU A 117 -18.76 9.16 -2.17
N GLU A 118 -18.00 10.17 -2.60
CA GLU A 118 -16.97 10.00 -3.64
C GLU A 118 -15.79 9.18 -3.10
N GLU A 119 -15.36 9.45 -1.88
CA GLU A 119 -14.32 8.66 -1.21
C GLU A 119 -14.77 7.22 -0.95
N LEU A 120 -16.03 7.02 -0.57
CA LEU A 120 -16.58 5.68 -0.35
C LEU A 120 -16.63 4.86 -1.64
N GLU A 121 -16.98 5.49 -2.76
CA GLU A 121 -16.96 4.84 -4.08
C GLU A 121 -15.53 4.45 -4.49
N GLU A 122 -14.53 5.25 -4.16
CA GLU A 122 -13.14 4.91 -4.44
C GLU A 122 -12.68 3.73 -3.57
N GLU A 123 -13.04 3.70 -2.30
CA GLU A 123 -12.81 2.54 -1.42
C GLU A 123 -13.50 1.27 -1.95
N ARG A 124 -14.71 1.40 -2.51
CA ARG A 124 -15.41 0.28 -3.14
C ARG A 124 -14.67 -0.23 -4.38
N ARG A 125 -14.14 0.67 -5.23
CA ARG A 125 -13.30 0.29 -6.36
C ARG A 125 -12.03 -0.42 -5.90
N LEU A 126 -11.45 0.05 -4.82
CA LEU A 126 -10.28 -0.56 -4.20
C LEU A 126 -10.61 -1.96 -3.66
N CYS A 127 -11.79 -2.16 -3.06
CA CYS A 127 -12.27 -3.47 -2.65
C CYS A 127 -12.41 -4.43 -3.85
N TYR A 128 -12.99 -3.96 -4.95
CA TYR A 128 -13.07 -4.74 -6.18
C TYR A 128 -11.68 -5.12 -6.71
N VAL A 129 -10.72 -4.18 -6.69
CA VAL A 129 -9.34 -4.49 -7.06
C VAL A 129 -8.77 -5.59 -6.17
N ALA A 130 -8.92 -5.51 -4.84
CA ALA A 130 -8.44 -6.52 -3.91
C ALA A 130 -9.02 -7.91 -4.21
N MET A 131 -10.32 -7.98 -4.45
CA MET A 131 -11.01 -9.23 -4.78
C MET A 131 -10.48 -9.86 -6.07
N THR A 132 -10.25 -9.05 -7.10
CA THR A 132 -9.78 -9.52 -8.41
C THR A 132 -8.30 -9.92 -8.42
N ARG A 133 -7.57 -9.76 -7.32
CA ARG A 133 -6.17 -10.25 -7.20
C ARG A 133 -6.09 -11.74 -6.95
N ALA A 134 -7.17 -12.37 -6.48
CA ALA A 134 -7.22 -13.80 -6.21
C ALA A 134 -7.54 -14.59 -7.48
N ARG A 135 -6.68 -15.55 -7.82
CA ARG A 135 -6.91 -16.48 -8.95
C ARG A 135 -7.76 -17.69 -8.54
N GLU A 136 -7.55 -18.20 -7.33
CA GLU A 136 -8.15 -19.46 -6.87
C GLU A 136 -8.98 -19.27 -5.61
N LYS A 137 -8.43 -18.55 -4.62
CA LYS A 137 -9.06 -18.41 -3.31
C LYS A 137 -8.92 -17.01 -2.77
N LEU A 138 -10.07 -16.43 -2.44
CA LEU A 138 -10.17 -15.17 -1.71
C LEU A 138 -10.65 -15.43 -0.28
N VAL A 139 -9.97 -14.88 0.71
CA VAL A 139 -10.37 -14.92 2.11
C VAL A 139 -10.44 -13.49 2.62
N MET A 140 -11.62 -13.07 3.06
CA MET A 140 -11.83 -11.76 3.70
C MET A 140 -12.04 -11.96 5.20
N THR A 141 -11.31 -11.18 6.01
CA THR A 141 -11.38 -11.35 7.46
C THR A 141 -11.78 -10.07 8.16
N ASN A 142 -12.60 -10.22 9.19
CA ASN A 142 -12.96 -9.16 10.13
C ASN A 142 -12.86 -9.68 11.57
N ALA A 143 -12.57 -8.82 12.50
CA ALA A 143 -12.49 -9.15 13.91
C ALA A 143 -13.65 -8.52 14.67
N ARG A 144 -14.24 -9.26 15.64
CA ARG A 144 -15.28 -8.72 16.53
C ARG A 144 -14.78 -7.58 17.41
N GLN A 145 -13.52 -7.66 17.81
CA GLN A 145 -12.80 -6.63 18.56
C GLN A 145 -11.38 -6.52 18.05
N ARG A 146 -10.88 -5.31 17.98
CA ARG A 146 -9.53 -5.01 17.54
C ARG A 146 -8.92 -3.92 18.40
N MET A 147 -7.70 -4.12 18.83
CA MET A 147 -6.91 -3.09 19.50
C MET A 147 -6.05 -2.36 18.47
N LEU A 148 -6.31 -1.07 18.29
CA LEU A 148 -5.51 -0.17 17.46
C LEU A 148 -5.07 1.02 18.31
N TYR A 149 -3.78 1.34 18.25
CA TYR A 149 -3.20 2.48 18.99
C TYR A 149 -3.54 2.49 20.48
N GLY A 150 -3.55 1.30 21.11
CA GLY A 150 -3.85 1.14 22.54
C GLY A 150 -5.33 1.27 22.92
N ARG A 151 -6.24 1.38 21.96
CA ARG A 151 -7.69 1.41 22.18
C ARG A 151 -8.35 0.20 21.54
N THR A 152 -9.20 -0.47 22.31
CA THR A 152 -10.01 -1.57 21.80
C THR A 152 -11.31 -1.03 21.25
N SER A 153 -11.63 -1.35 20.00
CA SER A 153 -12.89 -1.05 19.35
C SER A 153 -13.58 -2.34 18.89
N ALA A 154 -14.91 -2.30 18.87
CA ALA A 154 -15.75 -3.35 18.29
C ALA A 154 -16.44 -2.75 17.06
N ASN A 155 -15.81 -2.90 15.90
CA ASN A 155 -16.33 -2.38 14.65
C ASN A 155 -17.31 -3.39 14.04
N LYS A 156 -18.27 -2.88 13.27
CA LYS A 156 -19.12 -3.74 12.44
C LYS A 156 -18.28 -4.31 11.31
N ALA A 157 -18.69 -5.44 10.76
CA ALA A 157 -18.16 -5.94 9.49
C ALA A 157 -18.33 -4.88 8.40
N SER A 158 -17.40 -4.84 7.47
CA SER A 158 -17.43 -3.93 6.35
C SER A 158 -18.71 -4.07 5.54
N ARG A 159 -19.34 -2.95 5.17
CA ARG A 159 -20.51 -2.92 4.28
C ARG A 159 -20.25 -3.54 2.92
N PHE A 160 -19.00 -3.58 2.47
CA PHE A 160 -18.62 -4.22 1.21
C PHE A 160 -18.84 -5.73 1.22
N LEU A 161 -18.87 -6.36 2.41
CA LEU A 161 -19.22 -7.78 2.51
C LEU A 161 -20.72 -8.00 2.26
N ASP A 162 -21.57 -7.05 2.65
CA ASP A 162 -23.03 -7.14 2.42
C ASP A 162 -23.39 -6.94 0.94
N GLU A 163 -22.48 -6.41 0.12
CA GLU A 163 -22.66 -6.24 -1.32
C GLU A 163 -22.33 -7.50 -2.14
N ILE A 164 -21.76 -8.54 -1.51
CA ILE A 164 -21.43 -9.81 -2.13
C ILE A 164 -22.62 -10.78 -1.97
N PRO A 165 -23.08 -11.43 -3.06
CA PRO A 165 -24.17 -12.42 -2.96
C PRO A 165 -23.82 -13.53 -1.96
N GLU A 166 -24.80 -13.91 -1.13
CA GLU A 166 -24.60 -14.95 -0.10
C GLU A 166 -24.21 -16.31 -0.71
N GLU A 167 -24.68 -16.61 -1.91
CA GLU A 167 -24.36 -17.83 -2.64
C GLU A 167 -22.87 -17.93 -3.04
N ASP A 168 -22.19 -16.78 -3.15
CA ASP A 168 -20.78 -16.70 -3.50
C ASP A 168 -19.87 -16.69 -2.26
N MET A 169 -20.46 -16.64 -1.05
CA MET A 169 -19.72 -16.57 0.20
C MET A 169 -19.87 -17.82 1.06
N ARG A 170 -18.74 -18.26 1.66
CA ARG A 170 -18.73 -19.21 2.76
C ARG A 170 -18.26 -18.53 4.04
N CYS A 171 -19.19 -18.31 4.97
CA CYS A 171 -18.85 -17.75 6.26
C CYS A 171 -18.17 -18.80 7.17
N LEU A 172 -17.01 -18.45 7.73
CA LEU A 172 -16.29 -19.26 8.71
C LEU A 172 -16.11 -18.43 9.99
N LEU A 173 -16.62 -18.93 11.11
CA LEU A 173 -16.45 -18.28 12.40
C LEU A 173 -15.35 -19.00 13.18
N TYR A 174 -14.27 -18.27 13.47
CA TYR A 174 -13.19 -18.75 14.34
C TYR A 174 -13.37 -18.11 15.73
N THR A 175 -13.48 -18.95 16.76
CA THR A 175 -13.47 -18.52 18.16
C THR A 175 -12.20 -19.03 18.83
N SER A 176 -11.74 -18.36 19.89
CA SER A 176 -10.52 -18.73 20.61
C SER A 176 -10.55 -20.16 21.18
N ASP A 177 -11.74 -20.70 21.39
CA ASP A 177 -11.94 -22.05 21.95
C ASP A 177 -11.69 -23.16 20.92
N ALA A 178 -11.58 -22.84 19.62
CA ALA A 178 -11.28 -23.81 18.56
C ALA A 178 -9.76 -24.09 18.41
N ALA A 179 -8.90 -23.37 19.11
CA ALA A 179 -7.44 -23.56 19.06
C ALA A 179 -6.91 -24.66 20.01
N ASP A 180 -7.73 -25.14 20.95
CA ASP A 180 -7.34 -26.14 21.96
C ASP A 180 -7.77 -27.58 21.60
N GLU A 181 -8.41 -27.80 20.46
CA GLU A 181 -8.86 -29.13 20.01
C GLU A 181 -8.08 -29.65 18.78
N GLY A 182 -6.76 -29.43 18.72
CA GLY A 182 -5.89 -29.92 17.64
C GLY A 182 -4.67 -30.68 18.15
#